data_4b88cb6f189f40675290c89a2007138c
#
_entry.id   4b88cb6f189f40675290c89a2007138c
#
_cell.length_a   1.000
_cell.length_b   1.000
_cell.length_c   1.000
_cell.angle_alpha   90.00
_cell.angle_beta   90.00
_cell.angle_gamma   90.00
#
_symmetry.space_group_name_H-M   'P 1'
#
loop_
_entity.id
_entity.type
_entity.pdbx_description
1 polymer ?
#
loop_
_entity_poly.entity_id
_entity_poly.type
_entity_poly.pdbx_seq_one_letter_code
_entity_poly.pdbx_strand_id
1 'polypeptide(L)'
;MKKRFSLLLAAAMMLSLLTACGGGNEGGTEGEAKTFTPSTEVNWIVTSKAGGGSDIYTRMISDIMTTEGFVNQTFVVENITDGAGEVGRLQVATTKAADADHTLLTFNSGDLMPMCLNTDNRVENFTPLAVMAVDKQLLFTGPGAKYATFADALAAAQSGTKVVIGGSKGDDIATYEALIAELGLTEDQMSYITYDGTGDAIVACLGGHIDLVLSKPAAASQYVEATNPSEHLEPVLALATERYTGNLENAPTLSEVGDYENVEIPVWRGVVGPKAMSPEAAAFWSETLGKVSETETWKNDYLDKNKLISNYMTQAEATEYMTQYQADYLVSIGK
;
A
#
# COMPACT_ATOMS: atom_id res chain seq x y z
N MET A 1 -37.82 -17.29 -34.12
CA MET A 1 -37.45 -17.56 -35.54
C MET A 1 -35.95 -17.56 -35.65
N LYS A 2 -35.46 -18.69 -36.12
CA LYS A 2 -34.04 -19.05 -36.34
C LYS A 2 -33.44 -18.19 -37.46
N LYS A 3 -32.13 -17.81 -37.36
CA LYS A 3 -31.16 -18.01 -38.43
C LYS A 3 -29.75 -17.88 -37.91
N ARG A 4 -29.07 -18.99 -37.95
CA ARG A 4 -27.62 -19.21 -37.89
C ARG A 4 -27.00 -18.71 -39.21
N PHE A 5 -25.77 -18.21 -39.17
CA PHE A 5 -24.85 -18.35 -40.28
C PHE A 5 -23.44 -18.65 -39.76
N SER A 6 -22.92 -19.71 -40.31
CA SER A 6 -21.63 -20.33 -39.98
C SER A 6 -20.56 -19.95 -41.01
N LEU A 7 -19.32 -19.99 -40.55
CA LEU A 7 -18.06 -20.44 -41.21
C LEU A 7 -17.77 -20.10 -42.67
N LEU A 8 -16.49 -19.70 -42.87
CA LEU A 8 -15.48 -20.31 -43.78
C LEU A 8 -14.21 -19.45 -43.70
N LEU A 9 -13.17 -19.88 -43.12
CA LEU A 9 -11.95 -20.63 -43.43
C LEU A 9 -11.46 -20.46 -44.88
N ALA A 10 -10.32 -19.77 -45.09
CA ALA A 10 -9.41 -20.03 -46.19
C ALA A 10 -7.99 -19.62 -45.86
N ALA A 11 -7.13 -20.64 -45.66
CA ALA A 11 -5.68 -20.52 -45.68
C ALA A 11 -5.19 -20.36 -47.12
N ALA A 12 -4.21 -19.51 -47.31
CA ALA A 12 -3.36 -19.56 -48.53
C ALA A 12 -1.93 -19.25 -48.16
N MET A 13 -1.13 -20.32 -48.01
CA MET A 13 0.33 -20.27 -48.19
C MET A 13 0.62 -19.99 -49.69
N MET A 14 1.54 -19.08 -49.96
CA MET A 14 2.41 -19.21 -51.16
C MET A 14 3.80 -18.70 -50.82
N LEU A 15 4.68 -19.65 -50.92
CA LEU A 15 6.13 -19.57 -51.03
C LEU A 15 6.50 -18.92 -52.37
N SER A 16 7.39 -17.97 -52.37
CA SER A 16 8.21 -17.65 -53.58
C SER A 16 9.60 -17.23 -53.16
N LEU A 17 10.53 -18.11 -53.49
CA LEU A 17 11.98 -17.97 -53.44
C LEU A 17 12.53 -17.28 -54.69
N LEU A 18 13.71 -16.62 -54.50
CA LEU A 18 14.77 -16.31 -55.46
C LEU A 18 14.57 -15.05 -56.32
N THR A 19 15.50 -14.17 -56.49
CA THR A 19 16.95 -14.01 -56.48
C THR A 19 17.28 -12.57 -56.87
N ALA A 20 18.23 -11.91 -56.44
CA ALA A 20 19.60 -11.67 -56.85
C ALA A 20 20.11 -10.26 -56.51
N CYS A 21 21.26 -10.24 -55.91
CA CYS A 21 22.39 -9.31 -55.97
C CYS A 21 22.21 -7.82 -56.34
N GLY A 22 22.71 -6.98 -55.40
CA GLY A 22 23.15 -5.61 -55.70
C GLY A 22 23.41 -4.80 -54.46
N GLY A 23 24.67 -4.73 -54.02
CA GLY A 23 25.36 -3.99 -52.99
C GLY A 23 24.73 -2.73 -52.40
N GLY A 24 24.85 -2.62 -51.11
CA GLY A 24 24.59 -1.44 -50.32
C GLY A 24 24.70 -1.83 -48.86
N ASN A 25 25.90 -1.67 -48.30
CA ASN A 25 26.20 -1.90 -46.90
C ASN A 25 25.61 -0.75 -46.07
N GLU A 26 24.44 -0.96 -45.48
CA GLU A 26 24.00 -0.22 -44.29
C GLU A 26 23.60 -1.24 -43.24
N GLY A 27 24.60 -1.58 -42.42
CA GLY A 27 24.40 -2.33 -41.21
C GLY A 27 23.57 -1.49 -40.21
N GLY A 28 22.26 -1.66 -40.26
CA GLY A 28 21.42 -1.35 -39.13
C GLY A 28 21.74 -2.35 -38.03
N THR A 29 22.61 -1.99 -37.13
CA THR A 29 22.69 -2.64 -35.82
C THR A 29 21.30 -2.45 -35.15
N GLU A 30 20.51 -3.52 -35.10
CA GLU A 30 19.49 -3.64 -34.08
C GLU A 30 20.24 -3.39 -32.76
N GLY A 31 20.00 -2.22 -32.15
CA GLY A 31 20.60 -1.89 -30.85
C GLY A 31 20.16 -2.96 -29.88
N GLU A 32 21.11 -3.69 -29.31
CA GLU A 32 20.86 -4.56 -28.18
C GLU A 32 20.07 -3.73 -27.17
N ALA A 33 18.89 -4.21 -26.80
CA ALA A 33 18.09 -3.58 -25.75
C ALA A 33 18.99 -3.46 -24.51
N LYS A 34 19.28 -2.23 -24.10
CA LYS A 34 20.10 -1.99 -22.91
C LYS A 34 19.36 -2.60 -21.73
N THR A 35 19.92 -3.64 -21.16
CA THR A 35 19.41 -4.24 -19.92
C THR A 35 20.01 -3.49 -18.74
N PHE A 36 19.15 -3.03 -17.83
CA PHE A 36 19.59 -2.46 -16.56
C PHE A 36 19.81 -3.59 -15.53
N THR A 37 20.81 -3.43 -14.69
CA THR A 37 21.02 -4.20 -13.46
C THR A 37 21.65 -3.26 -12.43
N PRO A 38 21.16 -3.22 -11.20
CA PRO A 38 21.72 -2.37 -10.17
C PRO A 38 23.24 -2.63 -10.00
N SER A 39 24.03 -1.57 -10.02
CA SER A 39 25.50 -1.64 -9.96
C SER A 39 26.07 -1.08 -8.65
N THR A 40 25.24 -0.36 -7.90
CA THR A 40 25.59 0.23 -6.59
C THR A 40 24.49 -0.06 -5.57
N GLU A 41 24.65 0.41 -4.36
CA GLU A 41 23.60 0.37 -3.33
C GLU A 41 22.28 0.98 -3.82
N VAL A 42 21.18 0.39 -3.40
CA VAL A 42 19.83 0.86 -3.72
C VAL A 42 19.26 1.60 -2.52
N ASN A 43 19.02 2.89 -2.66
CA ASN A 43 18.39 3.70 -1.64
C ASN A 43 16.88 3.50 -1.69
N TRP A 44 16.28 3.08 -0.58
CA TRP A 44 14.84 2.89 -0.50
C TRP A 44 14.24 3.75 0.60
N ILE A 45 13.54 4.80 0.19
CA ILE A 45 12.91 5.77 1.10
C ILE A 45 11.55 5.24 1.56
N VAL A 46 11.29 5.41 2.86
CA VAL A 46 10.01 5.10 3.52
C VAL A 46 9.54 6.34 4.27
N THR A 47 8.36 6.82 4.01
CA THR A 47 7.82 8.07 4.58
C THR A 47 7.10 7.88 5.91
N SER A 48 7.18 6.69 6.49
CA SER A 48 6.66 6.34 7.82
C SER A 48 7.77 5.95 8.78
N LYS A 49 7.47 5.95 10.08
CA LYS A 49 8.41 5.50 11.12
C LYS A 49 8.73 4.01 10.97
N ALA A 50 9.92 3.65 11.44
CA ALA A 50 10.34 2.25 11.57
C ALA A 50 9.33 1.44 12.40
N GLY A 51 9.08 0.20 11.98
CA GLY A 51 8.08 -0.70 12.59
C GLY A 51 6.63 -0.42 12.17
N GLY A 52 6.37 0.62 11.37
CA GLY A 52 5.06 0.83 10.73
C GLY A 52 4.85 -0.08 9.52
N GLY A 53 3.60 -0.18 9.06
CA GLY A 53 3.26 -1.09 7.96
C GLY A 53 4.07 -0.89 6.68
N SER A 54 4.41 0.35 6.31
CA SER A 54 5.25 0.65 5.14
C SER A 54 6.71 0.22 5.34
N ASP A 55 7.26 0.36 6.55
CA ASP A 55 8.61 -0.07 6.87
C ASP A 55 8.73 -1.60 6.84
N ILE A 56 7.78 -2.31 7.47
CA ILE A 56 7.68 -3.77 7.45
C ILE A 56 7.58 -4.28 6.01
N TYR A 57 6.73 -3.67 5.21
CA TYR A 57 6.55 -3.96 3.79
C TYR A 57 7.86 -3.82 3.00
N THR A 58 8.53 -2.68 3.16
CA THR A 58 9.79 -2.39 2.45
C THR A 58 10.88 -3.40 2.78
N ARG A 59 11.07 -3.67 4.08
CA ARG A 59 12.11 -4.60 4.54
C ARG A 59 11.83 -6.03 4.09
N MET A 60 10.57 -6.45 4.08
CA MET A 60 10.18 -7.77 3.58
C MET A 60 10.53 -7.92 2.09
N ILE A 61 10.18 -6.93 1.25
CA ILE A 61 10.48 -6.97 -0.19
C ILE A 61 11.99 -6.98 -0.44
N SER A 62 12.73 -6.08 0.23
CA SER A 62 14.19 -5.99 0.07
C SER A 62 14.90 -7.26 0.54
N ASP A 63 14.42 -7.90 1.60
CA ASP A 63 14.95 -9.17 2.11
C ASP A 63 14.70 -10.31 1.11
N ILE A 64 13.47 -10.42 0.58
CA ILE A 64 13.14 -11.39 -0.47
C ILE A 64 14.01 -11.18 -1.70
N MET A 65 14.13 -9.94 -2.20
CA MET A 65 14.97 -9.65 -3.38
C MET A 65 16.42 -10.10 -3.20
N THR A 66 16.96 -9.93 -1.99
CA THR A 66 18.33 -10.31 -1.65
C THR A 66 18.45 -11.82 -1.48
N THR A 67 17.55 -12.44 -0.74
CA THR A 67 17.60 -13.87 -0.39
C THR A 67 17.35 -14.75 -1.60
N GLU A 68 16.42 -14.36 -2.48
CA GLU A 68 16.15 -15.05 -3.74
C GLU A 68 17.19 -14.75 -4.83
N GLY A 69 18.14 -13.85 -4.56
CA GLY A 69 19.18 -13.48 -5.51
C GLY A 69 18.69 -12.68 -6.70
N PHE A 70 17.52 -12.03 -6.60
CA PHE A 70 17.00 -11.15 -7.65
C PHE A 70 17.82 -9.86 -7.76
N VAL A 71 18.34 -9.39 -6.63
CA VAL A 71 19.21 -8.22 -6.53
C VAL A 71 20.42 -8.56 -5.64
N ASN A 72 21.62 -8.32 -6.17
CA ASN A 72 22.85 -8.61 -5.44
C ASN A 72 23.42 -7.38 -4.69
N GLN A 73 22.77 -6.24 -4.82
CA GLN A 73 23.20 -4.99 -4.19
C GLN A 73 22.53 -4.81 -2.82
N THR A 74 23.19 -4.07 -1.95
CA THR A 74 22.64 -3.73 -0.63
C THR A 74 21.50 -2.73 -0.76
N PHE A 75 20.39 -2.99 -0.07
CA PHE A 75 19.32 -2.01 0.12
C PHE A 75 19.60 -1.16 1.36
N VAL A 76 19.63 0.15 1.19
CA VAL A 76 19.70 1.13 2.27
C VAL A 76 18.30 1.68 2.50
N VAL A 77 17.60 1.18 3.51
CA VAL A 77 16.24 1.62 3.85
C VAL A 77 16.30 2.78 4.83
N GLU A 78 15.78 3.94 4.43
CA GLU A 78 15.77 5.17 5.22
C GLU A 78 14.34 5.64 5.50
N ASN A 79 14.04 5.87 6.79
CA ASN A 79 12.73 6.37 7.21
C ASN A 79 12.76 7.91 7.33
N ILE A 80 12.03 8.62 6.46
CA ILE A 80 11.95 10.10 6.42
C ILE A 80 10.50 10.53 6.64
N THR A 81 10.17 10.94 7.86
CA THR A 81 8.79 11.24 8.28
C THR A 81 8.43 12.72 8.30
N ASP A 82 9.41 13.61 8.13
CA ASP A 82 9.22 15.04 8.24
C ASP A 82 8.21 15.61 7.24
N GLY A 83 7.46 16.61 7.67
CA GLY A 83 6.42 17.21 6.86
C GLY A 83 5.32 16.21 6.43
N ALA A 84 4.91 15.31 7.31
CA ALA A 84 3.99 14.22 6.99
C ALA A 84 4.51 13.31 5.84
N GLY A 85 5.83 13.07 5.81
CA GLY A 85 6.52 12.28 4.79
C GLY A 85 6.85 13.05 3.51
N GLU A 86 6.44 14.31 3.38
CA GLU A 86 6.67 15.08 2.14
C GLU A 86 8.16 15.34 1.87
N VAL A 87 8.99 15.47 2.90
CA VAL A 87 10.44 15.60 2.72
C VAL A 87 11.01 14.40 1.99
N GLY A 88 10.64 13.17 2.38
CA GLY A 88 11.06 11.95 1.71
C GLY A 88 10.50 11.83 0.28
N ARG A 89 9.22 12.17 0.07
CA ARG A 89 8.61 12.18 -1.28
C ARG A 89 9.28 13.18 -2.20
N LEU A 90 9.56 14.40 -1.75
CA LEU A 90 10.27 15.41 -2.54
C LEU A 90 11.72 15.02 -2.83
N GLN A 91 12.40 14.39 -1.88
CA GLN A 91 13.75 13.87 -2.11
C GLN A 91 13.74 12.92 -3.30
N VAL A 92 12.81 11.97 -3.35
CA VAL A 92 12.69 11.02 -4.47
C VAL A 92 12.22 11.72 -5.76
N ALA A 93 11.18 12.55 -5.69
CA ALA A 93 10.65 13.27 -6.86
C ALA A 93 11.70 14.15 -7.56
N THR A 94 12.67 14.67 -6.81
CA THR A 94 13.73 15.57 -7.31
C THR A 94 15.08 14.89 -7.53
N THR A 95 15.15 13.55 -7.33
CA THR A 95 16.38 12.77 -7.57
C THR A 95 16.80 12.91 -9.03
N LYS A 96 18.09 13.16 -9.24
CA LYS A 96 18.65 13.34 -10.59
C LYS A 96 18.88 12.01 -11.27
N ALA A 97 18.93 12.04 -12.61
CA ALA A 97 19.12 10.84 -13.45
C ALA A 97 20.33 9.98 -13.04
N ALA A 98 21.40 10.57 -12.48
CA ALA A 98 22.58 9.82 -12.05
C ALA A 98 22.28 8.81 -10.92
N ASP A 99 21.31 9.11 -10.06
CA ASP A 99 20.98 8.31 -8.89
C ASP A 99 19.57 7.68 -9.00
N ALA A 100 18.80 8.08 -10.02
CA ALA A 100 17.39 7.74 -10.14
C ALA A 100 17.15 6.24 -10.28
N ASP A 101 18.00 5.54 -11.02
CA ASP A 101 17.86 4.12 -11.29
C ASP A 101 18.14 3.23 -10.07
N HIS A 102 18.76 3.80 -9.03
CA HIS A 102 19.07 3.15 -7.76
C HIS A 102 18.30 3.74 -6.57
N THR A 103 17.23 4.48 -6.82
CA THR A 103 16.38 5.09 -5.79
C THR A 103 14.96 4.58 -5.89
N LEU A 104 14.41 4.08 -4.79
CA LEU A 104 13.05 3.60 -4.66
C LEU A 104 12.32 4.33 -3.55
N LEU A 105 11.00 4.42 -3.64
CA LEU A 105 10.11 4.93 -2.60
C LEU A 105 8.97 3.95 -2.39
N THR A 106 8.75 3.56 -1.15
CA THR A 106 7.48 2.95 -0.78
C THR A 106 6.40 4.00 -0.81
N PHE A 107 5.40 3.79 -1.66
CA PHE A 107 4.33 4.74 -1.91
C PHE A 107 2.97 4.05 -1.82
N ASN A 108 2.07 4.62 -1.05
CA ASN A 108 0.76 4.04 -0.76
C ASN A 108 -0.33 5.12 -0.67
N SER A 109 -1.60 4.72 -0.46
CA SER A 109 -2.71 5.64 -0.28
C SER A 109 -2.46 6.67 0.83
N GLY A 110 -1.87 6.23 1.95
CA GLY A 110 -1.52 7.11 3.06
C GLY A 110 -0.41 8.13 2.76
N ASP A 111 0.35 7.94 1.68
CA ASP A 111 1.30 8.91 1.14
C ASP A 111 0.63 9.86 0.14
N LEU A 112 -0.19 9.31 -0.74
CA LEU A 112 -0.86 10.06 -1.80
C LEU A 112 -1.84 11.10 -1.25
N MET A 113 -2.68 10.71 -0.29
CA MET A 113 -3.70 11.59 0.27
C MET A 113 -3.13 12.87 0.88
N PRO A 114 -2.19 12.84 1.86
CA PRO A 114 -1.62 14.06 2.43
C PRO A 114 -0.77 14.85 1.42
N MET A 115 -0.14 14.18 0.45
CA MET A 115 0.58 14.83 -0.65
C MET A 115 -0.40 15.69 -1.48
N CYS A 116 -1.53 15.14 -1.91
CA CYS A 116 -2.54 15.86 -2.69
C CYS A 116 -3.22 16.97 -1.89
N LEU A 117 -3.47 16.74 -0.59
CA LEU A 117 -4.15 17.67 0.28
C LEU A 117 -3.28 18.91 0.58
N ASN A 118 -2.01 18.71 0.90
CA ASN A 118 -1.15 19.72 1.51
C ASN A 118 -0.11 20.32 0.57
N THR A 119 0.12 19.72 -0.60
CA THR A 119 1.20 20.13 -1.51
C THR A 119 0.75 20.12 -2.98
N ASP A 120 1.62 20.62 -3.86
CA ASP A 120 1.46 20.52 -5.31
C ASP A 120 2.20 19.33 -5.92
N ASN A 121 2.77 18.44 -5.07
CA ASN A 121 3.39 17.21 -5.54
C ASN A 121 2.30 16.23 -6.02
N ARG A 122 2.61 15.45 -7.04
CA ARG A 122 1.66 14.54 -7.71
C ARG A 122 2.34 13.27 -8.18
N VAL A 123 1.54 12.24 -8.48
CA VAL A 123 2.01 10.95 -9.02
C VAL A 123 2.90 11.13 -10.25
N GLU A 124 2.63 12.13 -11.09
CA GLU A 124 3.40 12.45 -12.30
C GLU A 124 4.85 12.90 -12.03
N ASN A 125 5.21 13.14 -10.78
CA ASN A 125 6.58 13.42 -10.35
C ASN A 125 7.37 12.15 -10.00
N PHE A 126 6.75 10.99 -10.16
CA PHE A 126 7.32 9.67 -9.90
C PHE A 126 7.18 8.77 -11.13
N THR A 127 7.86 7.64 -11.09
CA THR A 127 7.70 6.52 -12.00
C THR A 127 7.08 5.37 -11.20
N PRO A 128 5.76 5.12 -11.29
CA PRO A 128 5.15 3.95 -10.67
C PRO A 128 5.81 2.68 -11.18
N LEU A 129 6.04 1.70 -10.30
CA LEU A 129 6.71 0.45 -10.62
C LEU A 129 5.81 -0.75 -10.41
N ALA A 130 5.08 -0.79 -9.29
CA ALA A 130 4.10 -1.82 -8.99
C ALA A 130 3.15 -1.38 -7.86
N VAL A 131 1.96 -1.98 -7.81
CA VAL A 131 1.19 -2.19 -6.58
C VAL A 131 1.36 -3.64 -6.21
N MET A 132 1.60 -3.95 -4.93
CA MET A 132 1.94 -5.29 -4.48
C MET A 132 0.84 -5.94 -3.65
N ALA A 133 0.08 -5.14 -2.91
CA ALA A 133 -0.95 -5.62 -2.00
C ALA A 133 -1.97 -4.52 -1.69
N VAL A 134 -3.13 -4.93 -1.24
CA VAL A 134 -4.13 -4.08 -0.61
C VAL A 134 -4.30 -4.51 0.83
N ASP A 135 -4.29 -3.54 1.71
CA ASP A 135 -4.52 -3.70 3.14
C ASP A 135 -5.90 -3.16 3.50
N LYS A 136 -6.44 -3.67 4.60
CA LYS A 136 -7.65 -3.18 5.25
C LYS A 136 -7.30 -2.78 6.67
N GLN A 137 -8.25 -2.21 7.39
CA GLN A 137 -8.00 -1.65 8.72
C GLN A 137 -8.91 -2.28 9.77
N LEU A 138 -8.45 -2.23 11.01
CA LEU A 138 -9.24 -2.63 12.18
C LEU A 138 -9.09 -1.61 13.30
N LEU A 139 -10.08 -1.59 14.17
CA LEU A 139 -9.95 -0.99 15.50
C LEU A 139 -9.61 -2.06 16.53
N PHE A 140 -8.69 -1.72 17.41
CA PHE A 140 -8.24 -2.56 18.52
C PHE A 140 -8.38 -1.83 19.83
N THR A 141 -8.55 -2.60 20.92
CA THR A 141 -8.43 -2.11 22.31
C THR A 141 -7.15 -2.65 22.93
N GLY A 142 -6.65 -1.92 23.94
CA GLY A 142 -5.48 -2.32 24.72
C GLY A 142 -5.83 -2.96 26.07
N PRO A 143 -4.82 -3.30 26.88
CA PRO A 143 -4.99 -3.86 28.21
C PRO A 143 -5.79 -2.94 29.14
N GLY A 144 -6.74 -3.54 29.87
CA GLY A 144 -7.59 -2.77 30.79
C GLY A 144 -8.50 -1.75 30.10
N ALA A 145 -8.81 -1.99 28.82
CA ALA A 145 -9.63 -1.10 28.02
C ALA A 145 -10.94 -0.70 28.70
N LYS A 146 -11.31 0.56 28.56
CA LYS A 146 -12.57 1.10 29.04
C LYS A 146 -13.78 0.46 28.37
N TYR A 147 -13.60 0.02 27.12
CA TYR A 147 -14.61 -0.64 26.30
C TYR A 147 -14.10 -2.00 25.85
N ALA A 148 -14.83 -3.06 26.18
CA ALA A 148 -14.47 -4.43 25.80
C ALA A 148 -14.79 -4.74 24.35
N THR A 149 -15.78 -4.07 23.77
CA THR A 149 -16.23 -4.24 22.38
C THR A 149 -16.41 -2.88 21.71
N PHE A 150 -16.43 -2.86 20.37
CA PHE A 150 -16.77 -1.64 19.64
C PHE A 150 -18.21 -1.19 19.93
N ALA A 151 -19.15 -2.12 20.14
CA ALA A 151 -20.52 -1.80 20.51
C ALA A 151 -20.62 -1.01 21.84
N ASP A 152 -19.79 -1.34 22.83
CA ASP A 152 -19.72 -0.60 24.10
C ASP A 152 -19.19 0.83 23.88
N ALA A 153 -18.14 0.97 23.06
CA ALA A 153 -17.57 2.27 22.70
C ALA A 153 -18.60 3.14 21.94
N LEU A 154 -19.30 2.54 20.99
CA LEU A 154 -20.33 3.20 20.21
C LEU A 154 -21.50 3.67 21.11
N ALA A 155 -22.01 2.82 22.00
CA ALA A 155 -23.06 3.18 22.93
C ALA A 155 -22.62 4.33 23.87
N ALA A 156 -21.38 4.33 24.32
CA ALA A 156 -20.80 5.41 25.12
C ALA A 156 -20.77 6.72 24.33
N ALA A 157 -20.27 6.70 23.09
CA ALA A 157 -20.24 7.88 22.23
C ALA A 157 -21.64 8.44 21.95
N GLN A 158 -22.61 7.58 21.65
CA GLN A 158 -24.01 7.96 21.46
C GLN A 158 -24.65 8.55 22.72
N SER A 159 -24.23 8.13 23.91
CA SER A 159 -24.69 8.70 25.17
C SER A 159 -24.00 10.02 25.55
N GLY A 160 -23.07 10.52 24.73
CA GLY A 160 -22.34 11.76 24.97
C GLY A 160 -21.05 11.59 25.78
N THR A 161 -20.58 10.35 26.00
CA THR A 161 -19.26 10.09 26.58
C THR A 161 -18.25 10.08 25.44
N LYS A 162 -17.24 10.96 25.54
CA LYS A 162 -16.21 11.05 24.50
C LYS A 162 -15.39 9.78 24.40
N VAL A 163 -15.28 9.22 23.19
CA VAL A 163 -14.42 8.10 22.83
C VAL A 163 -13.25 8.64 22.02
N VAL A 164 -12.04 8.14 22.26
CA VAL A 164 -10.83 8.60 21.60
C VAL A 164 -10.23 7.47 20.76
N ILE A 165 -10.18 7.68 19.44
CA ILE A 165 -9.48 6.82 18.50
C ILE A 165 -8.12 7.46 18.21
N GLY A 166 -7.06 6.66 18.11
CA GLY A 166 -5.76 7.12 17.61
C GLY A 166 -5.30 6.28 16.45
N GLY A 167 -4.51 6.88 15.57
CA GLY A 167 -3.91 6.22 14.40
C GLY A 167 -2.91 7.14 13.71
N SER A 168 -2.46 6.78 12.52
CA SER A 168 -1.55 7.61 11.74
C SER A 168 -2.30 8.56 10.80
N LYS A 169 -1.61 9.09 9.81
CA LYS A 169 -2.12 10.07 8.82
C LYS A 169 -2.73 9.37 7.60
N GLY A 170 -3.26 10.18 6.69
CA GLY A 170 -3.71 9.74 5.37
C GLY A 170 -4.91 8.81 5.44
N ASP A 171 -4.71 7.56 5.05
CA ASP A 171 -5.77 6.55 5.01
C ASP A 171 -6.42 6.25 6.36
N ASP A 172 -5.69 6.37 7.48
CA ASP A 172 -6.29 6.20 8.81
C ASP A 172 -7.30 7.33 9.11
N ILE A 173 -6.96 8.57 8.75
CA ILE A 173 -7.87 9.71 8.90
C ILE A 173 -9.09 9.53 8.00
N ALA A 174 -8.90 9.18 6.73
CA ALA A 174 -10.00 8.96 5.79
C ALA A 174 -10.94 7.83 6.27
N THR A 175 -10.39 6.77 6.83
CA THR A 175 -11.17 5.66 7.40
C THR A 175 -11.94 6.09 8.64
N TYR A 176 -11.33 6.87 9.52
CA TYR A 176 -12.00 7.45 10.68
C TYR A 176 -13.14 8.39 10.26
N GLU A 177 -12.91 9.29 9.31
CA GLU A 177 -13.93 10.22 8.79
C GLU A 177 -15.11 9.46 8.19
N ALA A 178 -14.84 8.41 7.38
CA ALA A 178 -15.89 7.56 6.84
C ALA A 178 -16.67 6.82 7.94
N LEU A 179 -15.97 6.33 8.98
CA LEU A 179 -16.61 5.63 10.11
C LEU A 179 -17.54 6.55 10.88
N ILE A 180 -17.10 7.75 11.30
CA ILE A 180 -17.98 8.66 12.06
C ILE A 180 -19.14 9.18 11.23
N ALA A 181 -18.95 9.36 9.93
CA ALA A 181 -20.02 9.77 9.01
C ALA A 181 -21.10 8.69 8.91
N GLU A 182 -20.71 7.41 8.74
CA GLU A 182 -21.64 6.27 8.72
C GLU A 182 -22.39 6.12 10.05
N LEU A 183 -21.71 6.30 11.17
CA LEU A 183 -22.30 6.23 12.50
C LEU A 183 -23.18 7.44 12.86
N GLY A 184 -23.16 8.51 12.06
CA GLY A 184 -23.84 9.77 12.36
C GLY A 184 -23.31 10.46 13.62
N LEU A 185 -22.04 10.25 13.95
CA LEU A 185 -21.37 10.84 15.10
C LEU A 185 -20.59 12.10 14.74
N THR A 186 -20.30 12.91 15.75
CA THR A 186 -19.43 14.08 15.64
C THR A 186 -18.05 13.81 16.26
N GLU A 187 -17.06 14.63 15.93
CA GLU A 187 -15.72 14.57 16.52
C GLU A 187 -15.74 14.81 18.05
N ASP A 188 -16.75 15.49 18.58
CA ASP A 188 -16.91 15.67 20.02
C ASP A 188 -17.30 14.37 20.73
N GLN A 189 -18.02 13.48 20.03
CA GLN A 189 -18.48 12.19 20.55
C GLN A 189 -17.42 11.10 20.34
N MET A 190 -16.78 11.08 19.16
CA MET A 190 -15.73 10.13 18.81
C MET A 190 -14.60 10.89 18.14
N SER A 191 -13.53 11.19 18.84
CA SER A 191 -12.44 12.02 18.37
C SER A 191 -11.28 11.20 17.86
N TYR A 192 -10.47 11.82 16.97
CA TYR A 192 -9.25 11.20 16.45
C TYR A 192 -7.99 11.95 16.89
N ILE A 193 -6.97 11.20 17.32
CA ILE A 193 -5.63 11.71 17.61
C ILE A 193 -4.66 11.16 16.59
N THR A 194 -4.03 12.05 15.83
CA THR A 194 -3.04 11.69 14.83
C THR A 194 -1.66 11.52 15.47
N TYR A 195 -1.03 10.38 15.20
CA TYR A 195 0.35 10.07 15.56
C TYR A 195 1.24 10.09 14.32
N ASP A 196 2.55 10.22 14.50
CA ASP A 196 3.51 10.20 13.39
C ASP A 196 3.64 8.82 12.72
N GLY A 197 3.20 7.76 13.39
CA GLY A 197 3.15 6.41 12.86
C GLY A 197 2.27 5.51 13.70
N THR A 198 1.80 4.41 13.09
CA THR A 198 0.90 3.44 13.74
C THR A 198 1.51 2.85 15.02
N GLY A 199 2.83 2.65 15.07
CA GLY A 199 3.52 2.14 16.27
C GLY A 199 3.34 3.04 17.49
N ASP A 200 3.42 4.37 17.31
CA ASP A 200 3.21 5.34 18.40
C ASP A 200 1.75 5.30 18.90
N ALA A 201 0.79 5.17 17.98
CA ALA A 201 -0.63 5.04 18.31
C ALA A 201 -0.91 3.74 19.09
N ILE A 202 -0.28 2.63 18.68
CA ILE A 202 -0.38 1.35 19.41
C ILE A 202 0.16 1.49 20.84
N VAL A 203 1.35 2.09 21.01
CA VAL A 203 1.92 2.32 22.33
C VAL A 203 0.99 3.20 23.19
N ALA A 204 0.37 4.23 22.60
CA ALA A 204 -0.60 5.06 23.31
C ALA A 204 -1.86 4.27 23.75
N CYS A 205 -2.34 3.34 22.92
CA CYS A 205 -3.45 2.46 23.25
C CYS A 205 -3.09 1.47 24.38
N LEU A 206 -1.93 0.83 24.28
CA LEU A 206 -1.40 -0.06 25.32
C LEU A 206 -1.22 0.66 26.66
N GLY A 207 -0.85 1.94 26.62
CA GLY A 207 -0.71 2.80 27.79
C GLY A 207 -2.04 3.40 28.32
N GLY A 208 -3.17 3.13 27.68
CA GLY A 208 -4.49 3.67 28.07
C GLY A 208 -4.66 5.18 27.82
N HIS A 209 -3.84 5.78 26.94
CA HIS A 209 -3.94 7.20 26.58
C HIS A 209 -5.01 7.47 25.50
N ILE A 210 -5.42 6.45 24.79
CA ILE A 210 -6.54 6.44 23.84
C ILE A 210 -7.38 5.19 24.08
N ASP A 211 -8.66 5.24 23.72
CA ASP A 211 -9.59 4.14 23.96
C ASP A 211 -9.47 3.03 22.89
N LEU A 212 -9.24 3.44 21.65
CA LEU A 212 -9.14 2.56 20.47
C LEU A 212 -7.97 2.98 19.59
N VAL A 213 -7.29 2.02 19.01
CA VAL A 213 -6.28 2.30 17.97
C VAL A 213 -6.74 1.77 16.60
N LEU A 214 -6.65 2.63 15.58
CA LEU A 214 -6.83 2.27 14.19
C LEU A 214 -5.50 1.77 13.63
N SER A 215 -5.48 0.54 13.15
CA SER A 215 -4.25 -0.09 12.63
C SER A 215 -4.53 -1.08 11.52
N LYS A 216 -3.50 -1.32 10.71
CA LYS A 216 -3.45 -2.42 9.75
C LYS A 216 -2.99 -3.70 10.48
N PRO A 217 -3.38 -4.89 10.00
CA PRO A 217 -2.96 -6.16 10.58
C PRO A 217 -1.45 -6.29 10.78
N ALA A 218 -0.66 -5.91 9.78
CA ALA A 218 0.80 -6.03 9.81
C ALA A 218 1.44 -5.34 11.04
N ALA A 219 1.01 -4.12 11.36
CA ALA A 219 1.55 -3.36 12.48
C ALA A 219 1.04 -3.86 13.84
N ALA A 220 -0.17 -4.46 13.87
CA ALA A 220 -0.79 -4.96 15.09
C ALA A 220 -0.43 -6.42 15.42
N SER A 221 0.05 -7.21 14.44
CA SER A 221 0.22 -8.67 14.52
C SER A 221 0.96 -9.12 15.77
N GLN A 222 2.12 -8.55 16.07
CA GLN A 222 2.91 -8.94 17.24
C GLN A 222 2.19 -8.69 18.57
N TYR A 223 1.29 -7.72 18.62
CA TYR A 223 0.52 -7.37 19.82
C TYR A 223 -0.74 -8.23 19.95
N VAL A 224 -1.37 -8.60 18.85
CA VAL A 224 -2.48 -9.57 18.83
C VAL A 224 -2.01 -10.96 19.26
N GLU A 225 -0.78 -11.33 18.89
CA GLU A 225 -0.14 -12.61 19.25
C GLU A 225 0.57 -12.56 20.62
N ALA A 226 0.62 -11.39 21.28
CA ALA A 226 1.32 -11.23 22.52
C ALA A 226 0.69 -12.08 23.64
N THR A 227 1.52 -12.89 24.30
CA THR A 227 1.13 -13.69 25.47
C THR A 227 1.17 -12.90 26.77
N ASN A 228 1.89 -11.75 26.77
CA ASN A 228 1.90 -10.81 27.89
C ASN A 228 0.63 -9.95 27.84
N PRO A 229 -0.27 -10.06 28.83
CA PRO A 229 -1.52 -9.29 28.82
C PRO A 229 -1.33 -7.77 28.77
N SER A 230 -0.18 -7.24 29.22
CA SER A 230 0.10 -5.80 29.18
C SER A 230 0.51 -5.29 27.78
N GLU A 231 0.74 -6.20 26.84
CA GLU A 231 1.15 -5.90 25.46
C GLU A 231 0.10 -6.38 24.45
N HIS A 232 -1.00 -7.00 24.94
CA HIS A 232 -2.00 -7.58 24.06
C HIS A 232 -2.97 -6.54 23.52
N LEU A 233 -3.22 -6.59 22.22
CA LEU A 233 -4.29 -5.85 21.54
C LEU A 233 -5.41 -6.82 21.14
N GLU A 234 -6.65 -6.45 21.50
CA GLU A 234 -7.85 -7.18 21.10
C GLU A 234 -8.52 -6.50 19.89
N PRO A 235 -8.74 -7.19 18.75
CA PRO A 235 -9.43 -6.65 17.60
C PRO A 235 -10.94 -6.54 17.89
N VAL A 236 -11.53 -5.35 17.75
CA VAL A 236 -12.92 -5.07 18.15
C VAL A 236 -13.83 -4.60 17.01
N LEU A 237 -13.29 -4.18 15.87
CA LEU A 237 -14.06 -3.86 14.67
C LEU A 237 -13.19 -4.06 13.41
N ALA A 238 -13.71 -4.80 12.46
CA ALA A 238 -13.15 -4.89 11.10
C ALA A 238 -13.72 -3.76 10.24
N LEU A 239 -12.85 -2.88 9.75
CA LEU A 239 -13.20 -1.85 8.77
C LEU A 239 -13.00 -2.44 7.37
N ALA A 240 -13.89 -3.35 7.03
CA ALA A 240 -13.87 -4.20 5.86
C ALA A 240 -15.30 -4.66 5.53
N THR A 241 -15.51 -5.09 4.28
CA THR A 241 -16.82 -5.66 3.85
C THR A 241 -17.09 -7.04 4.42
N GLU A 242 -16.03 -7.76 4.84
CA GLU A 242 -16.09 -9.10 5.41
C GLU A 242 -15.14 -9.17 6.62
N ARG A 243 -15.42 -10.10 7.55
CA ARG A 243 -14.51 -10.38 8.68
C ARG A 243 -13.16 -10.88 8.18
N TYR A 244 -12.14 -10.59 8.95
CA TYR A 244 -10.85 -11.23 8.80
C TYR A 244 -10.90 -12.72 9.19
N THR A 245 -9.83 -13.44 8.94
CA THR A 245 -9.66 -14.85 9.33
C THR A 245 -8.61 -14.99 10.43
N GLY A 246 -8.58 -16.15 11.08
CA GLY A 246 -7.57 -16.50 12.10
C GLY A 246 -7.72 -15.65 13.37
N ASN A 247 -6.61 -15.13 13.90
CA ASN A 247 -6.57 -14.36 15.14
C ASN A 247 -7.31 -13.01 15.11
N LEU A 248 -7.82 -12.58 13.96
CA LEU A 248 -8.60 -11.35 13.79
C LEU A 248 -10.10 -11.62 13.55
N GLU A 249 -10.53 -12.88 13.49
CA GLU A 249 -11.91 -13.27 13.12
C GLU A 249 -12.97 -12.83 14.13
N ASN A 250 -12.57 -12.54 15.37
CA ASN A 250 -13.47 -12.08 16.42
C ASN A 250 -13.96 -10.64 16.20
N ALA A 251 -13.25 -9.82 15.44
CA ALA A 251 -13.69 -8.47 15.11
C ALA A 251 -14.91 -8.51 14.17
N PRO A 252 -16.09 -8.03 14.59
CA PRO A 252 -17.24 -7.91 13.70
C PRO A 252 -16.99 -6.83 12.65
N THR A 253 -17.69 -6.92 11.52
CA THR A 253 -17.85 -5.80 10.58
C THR A 253 -18.86 -4.80 11.13
N LEU A 254 -18.94 -3.61 10.56
CA LEU A 254 -19.85 -2.58 11.05
C LEU A 254 -21.32 -2.98 10.90
N SER A 255 -21.69 -3.66 9.81
CA SER A 255 -23.05 -4.19 9.59
C SER A 255 -23.46 -5.29 10.59
N GLU A 256 -22.51 -5.92 11.27
CA GLU A 256 -22.79 -6.89 12.33
C GLU A 256 -22.93 -6.23 13.71
N VAL A 257 -22.49 -4.98 13.86
CA VAL A 257 -22.67 -4.20 15.11
C VAL A 257 -24.04 -3.55 15.19
N GLY A 258 -24.62 -3.17 14.05
CA GLY A 258 -25.92 -2.53 13.97
C GLY A 258 -26.39 -2.35 12.53
N ASP A 259 -27.41 -1.52 12.35
CA ASP A 259 -27.98 -1.19 11.03
C ASP A 259 -27.11 -0.10 10.35
N TYR A 260 -25.90 -0.50 9.94
CA TYR A 260 -24.91 0.34 9.30
C TYR A 260 -24.36 -0.32 8.03
N GLU A 261 -23.94 0.50 7.09
CA GLU A 261 -23.14 0.02 5.96
C GLU A 261 -21.69 -0.25 6.40
N ASN A 262 -21.04 -1.22 5.77
CA ASN A 262 -19.64 -1.49 6.06
C ASN A 262 -18.74 -0.38 5.52
N VAL A 263 -17.81 0.08 6.34
CA VAL A 263 -16.79 1.05 5.97
C VAL A 263 -15.50 0.31 5.60
N GLU A 264 -15.04 0.51 4.37
CA GLU A 264 -13.76 -0.01 3.90
C GLU A 264 -13.05 1.05 3.06
N ILE A 265 -11.90 1.51 3.49
CA ILE A 265 -10.99 2.35 2.71
C ILE A 265 -9.79 1.49 2.34
N PRO A 266 -9.64 1.08 1.07
CA PRO A 266 -8.53 0.25 0.65
C PRO A 266 -7.20 0.98 0.81
N VAL A 267 -6.26 0.35 1.50
CA VAL A 267 -4.89 0.84 1.65
C VAL A 267 -4.01 0.06 0.69
N TRP A 268 -3.86 0.59 -0.52
CA TRP A 268 -2.95 -0.03 -1.47
C TRP A 268 -1.49 0.27 -1.11
N ARG A 269 -0.61 -0.69 -1.38
CA ARG A 269 0.82 -0.64 -1.12
C ARG A 269 1.58 -0.82 -2.43
N GLY A 270 2.33 0.19 -2.80
CA GLY A 270 3.10 0.21 -4.04
C GLY A 270 4.54 0.64 -3.84
N VAL A 271 5.27 0.61 -4.94
CA VAL A 271 6.64 1.11 -5.06
C VAL A 271 6.71 2.03 -6.27
N VAL A 272 7.38 3.15 -6.09
CA VAL A 272 7.67 4.09 -7.19
C VAL A 272 9.15 4.43 -7.21
N GLY A 273 9.65 4.85 -8.36
CA GLY A 273 10.96 5.47 -8.52
C GLY A 273 10.85 6.96 -8.78
N PRO A 274 11.99 7.68 -8.85
CA PRO A 274 12.04 9.07 -9.31
C PRO A 274 11.50 9.21 -10.74
N LYS A 275 10.95 10.38 -11.06
CA LYS A 275 10.56 10.69 -12.45
C LYS A 275 11.71 10.56 -13.46
N ALA A 276 12.94 10.79 -13.01
CA ALA A 276 14.13 10.70 -13.84
C ALA A 276 14.67 9.28 -14.03
N MET A 277 14.00 8.26 -13.49
CA MET A 277 14.37 6.84 -13.65
C MET A 277 14.31 6.47 -15.12
N SER A 278 15.33 5.72 -15.59
CA SER A 278 15.36 5.24 -16.97
C SER A 278 14.27 4.18 -17.24
N PRO A 279 13.76 4.08 -18.47
CA PRO A 279 12.79 3.04 -18.81
C PRO A 279 13.32 1.62 -18.54
N GLU A 280 14.61 1.39 -18.75
CA GLU A 280 15.27 0.12 -18.52
C GLU A 280 15.29 -0.24 -17.04
N ALA A 281 15.58 0.73 -16.17
CA ALA A 281 15.53 0.52 -14.72
C ALA A 281 14.09 0.33 -14.22
N ALA A 282 13.14 1.10 -14.74
CA ALA A 282 11.73 0.95 -14.39
C ALA A 282 11.21 -0.45 -14.77
N ALA A 283 11.56 -0.96 -15.95
CA ALA A 283 11.20 -2.31 -16.37
C ALA A 283 11.85 -3.38 -15.46
N PHE A 284 13.14 -3.24 -15.14
CA PHE A 284 13.84 -4.14 -14.23
C PHE A 284 13.18 -4.20 -12.84
N TRP A 285 12.91 -3.04 -12.24
CA TRP A 285 12.30 -2.97 -10.91
C TRP A 285 10.88 -3.53 -10.91
N SER A 286 10.06 -3.20 -11.93
CA SER A 286 8.71 -3.74 -12.04
C SER A 286 8.71 -5.27 -12.21
N GLU A 287 9.57 -5.81 -13.08
CA GLU A 287 9.72 -7.26 -13.26
C GLU A 287 10.20 -7.93 -11.96
N THR A 288 11.15 -7.31 -11.26
CA THR A 288 11.69 -7.85 -10.01
C THR A 288 10.63 -7.86 -8.90
N LEU A 289 9.82 -6.79 -8.79
CA LEU A 289 8.67 -6.75 -7.89
C LEU A 289 7.62 -7.82 -8.24
N GLY A 290 7.41 -8.08 -9.53
CA GLY A 290 6.57 -9.18 -9.99
C GLY A 290 7.09 -10.55 -9.52
N LYS A 291 8.40 -10.79 -9.62
CA LYS A 291 9.01 -12.02 -9.08
C LYS A 291 8.82 -12.14 -7.57
N VAL A 292 8.97 -11.05 -6.81
CA VAL A 292 8.71 -11.03 -5.37
C VAL A 292 7.27 -11.45 -5.08
N SER A 293 6.28 -10.93 -5.82
CA SER A 293 4.86 -11.24 -5.60
C SER A 293 4.52 -12.73 -5.80
N GLU A 294 5.35 -13.47 -6.52
CA GLU A 294 5.18 -14.89 -6.80
C GLU A 294 5.86 -15.80 -5.77
N THR A 295 6.75 -15.27 -4.91
CA THR A 295 7.47 -16.08 -3.92
C THR A 295 6.55 -16.59 -2.82
N GLU A 296 6.87 -17.79 -2.30
CA GLU A 296 6.15 -18.35 -1.15
C GLU A 296 6.37 -17.51 0.12
N THR A 297 7.55 -16.93 0.30
CA THR A 297 7.86 -16.03 1.42
C THR A 297 6.94 -14.80 1.40
N TRP A 298 6.73 -14.18 0.24
CA TRP A 298 5.78 -13.06 0.11
C TRP A 298 4.36 -13.48 0.45
N LYS A 299 3.88 -14.60 -0.11
CA LYS A 299 2.52 -15.08 0.07
C LYS A 299 2.23 -15.50 1.50
N ASN A 300 3.10 -16.33 2.08
CA ASN A 300 2.86 -16.96 3.38
C ASN A 300 3.32 -16.07 4.55
N ASP A 301 4.57 -15.53 4.49
CA ASP A 301 5.18 -14.84 5.61
C ASP A 301 4.83 -13.35 5.66
N TYR A 302 4.31 -12.79 4.54
CA TYR A 302 3.85 -11.41 4.53
C TYR A 302 2.34 -11.29 4.29
N LEU A 303 1.80 -11.73 3.14
CA LEU A 303 0.38 -11.54 2.83
C LEU A 303 -0.52 -12.31 3.80
N ASP A 304 -0.34 -13.61 3.91
CA ASP A 304 -1.21 -14.45 4.73
C ASP A 304 -1.06 -14.16 6.23
N LYS A 305 0.18 -14.02 6.69
CA LYS A 305 0.47 -13.67 8.08
C LYS A 305 -0.14 -12.32 8.49
N ASN A 306 -0.14 -11.33 7.61
CA ASN A 306 -0.65 -9.99 7.87
C ASN A 306 -2.08 -9.77 7.34
N LYS A 307 -2.72 -10.84 6.82
CA LYS A 307 -4.10 -10.79 6.30
C LYS A 307 -4.31 -9.76 5.19
N LEU A 308 -3.28 -9.57 4.35
CA LEU A 308 -3.37 -8.72 3.19
C LEU A 308 -3.94 -9.46 1.98
N ILE A 309 -4.51 -8.70 1.06
CA ILE A 309 -4.98 -9.21 -0.22
C ILE A 309 -3.84 -9.10 -1.22
N SER A 310 -3.52 -10.20 -1.88
CA SER A 310 -2.63 -10.17 -3.04
C SER A 310 -3.29 -9.36 -4.16
N ASN A 311 -2.66 -8.27 -4.54
CA ASN A 311 -3.15 -7.41 -5.62
C ASN A 311 -1.96 -6.85 -6.40
N TYR A 312 -1.18 -7.76 -7.00
CA TYR A 312 -0.05 -7.35 -7.83
C TYR A 312 -0.56 -6.68 -9.12
N MET A 313 -0.05 -5.47 -9.35
CA MET A 313 -0.25 -4.71 -10.58
C MET A 313 1.13 -4.41 -11.19
N THR A 314 1.26 -4.65 -12.48
CA THR A 314 2.45 -4.29 -13.28
C THR A 314 2.65 -2.78 -13.31
N GLN A 315 3.79 -2.33 -13.85
CA GLN A 315 4.09 -0.90 -14.01
C GLN A 315 2.95 -0.13 -14.72
N ALA A 316 2.42 -0.69 -15.80
CA ALA A 316 1.36 -0.04 -16.58
C ALA A 316 0.05 0.08 -15.76
N GLU A 317 -0.37 -1.03 -15.14
CA GLU A 317 -1.56 -1.07 -14.30
C GLU A 317 -1.43 -0.20 -13.05
N ALA A 318 -0.25 -0.22 -12.40
CA ALA A 318 0.04 0.63 -11.24
C ALA A 318 0.02 2.13 -11.59
N THR A 319 0.52 2.49 -12.78
CA THR A 319 0.49 3.87 -13.26
C THR A 319 -0.95 4.34 -13.47
N GLU A 320 -1.77 3.55 -14.14
CA GLU A 320 -3.19 3.86 -14.34
C GLU A 320 -3.93 3.95 -13.01
N TYR A 321 -3.75 2.94 -12.14
CA TYR A 321 -4.40 2.88 -10.83
C TYR A 321 -4.05 4.06 -9.93
N MET A 322 -2.76 4.36 -9.75
CA MET A 322 -2.32 5.48 -8.89
C MET A 322 -2.78 6.84 -9.42
N THR A 323 -2.76 7.02 -10.75
CA THR A 323 -3.22 8.25 -11.42
C THR A 323 -4.73 8.43 -11.24
N GLN A 324 -5.52 7.36 -11.43
CA GLN A 324 -6.96 7.42 -11.24
C GLN A 324 -7.31 7.66 -9.76
N TYR A 325 -6.66 6.95 -8.84
CA TYR A 325 -6.85 7.15 -7.40
C TYR A 325 -6.56 8.60 -6.97
N GLN A 326 -5.49 9.19 -7.52
CA GLN A 326 -5.17 10.61 -7.31
C GLN A 326 -6.29 11.52 -7.81
N ALA A 327 -6.78 11.29 -9.03
CA ALA A 327 -7.84 12.10 -9.63
C ALA A 327 -9.14 12.05 -8.80
N ASP A 328 -9.53 10.85 -8.39
CA ASP A 328 -10.73 10.63 -7.57
C ASP A 328 -10.59 11.31 -6.19
N TYR A 329 -9.42 11.19 -5.58
CA TYR A 329 -9.16 11.84 -4.30
C TYR A 329 -9.17 13.38 -4.41
N LEU A 330 -8.55 13.96 -5.45
CA LEU A 330 -8.59 15.41 -5.69
C LEU A 330 -10.03 15.91 -5.86
N VAL A 331 -10.86 15.18 -6.60
CA VAL A 331 -12.29 15.51 -6.74
C VAL A 331 -12.99 15.46 -5.38
N SER A 332 -12.72 14.44 -4.56
CA SER A 332 -13.37 14.29 -3.24
C SER A 332 -13.04 15.43 -2.27
N ILE A 333 -11.85 16.04 -2.39
CA ILE A 333 -11.43 17.19 -1.57
C ILE A 333 -11.64 18.55 -2.25
N GLY A 334 -12.30 18.60 -3.41
CA GLY A 334 -12.65 19.82 -4.13
C GLY A 334 -11.48 20.52 -4.83
N LYS A 335 -10.46 19.76 -5.26
CA LYS A 335 -9.28 20.24 -6.00
C LYS A 335 -9.25 19.77 -7.45
#